data_135f58cfeaec6e9aa40f6876cf6dcb9d
#
_entry.id   135f58cfeaec6e9aa40f6876cf6dcb9d
#
_cell.length_a   1.000
_cell.length_b   1.000
_cell.length_c   1.000
_cell.angle_alpha   90.00
_cell.angle_beta   90.00
_cell.angle_gamma   90.00
#
_symmetry.space_group_name_H-M   'P 1'
#
loop_
_entity.id
_entity.type
_entity.pdbx_description
1 polymer ?
#
loop_
_entity_poly.entity_id
_entity_poly.type
_entity_poly.pdbx_seq_one_letter_code
_entity_poly.pdbx_strand_id
1 'polypeptide(L)'
;MNRQALDELKQQIPLLNYLQAQDWQPTRRIRGGRLMGRCPLHADHKASFLLDAPQNLFYCYGCGRGGDVIRFAELYHQLRFPQAVARLRDWCGVAPLLQQVSNFYRMQLPRHSEAVLYLHQRGLRSPEVIEHMRIGYAPGRCLRAWLMQLGYSLPVLCQTGLVNASGHDTFSHRIVFPLEGNLYGRSIGNLAPHRFLPGCKGGLYGWHKLRDCPRIILVEGLFDFALLWQAGFHNITCSLGSYTERHK
;
A
#
# COMPACT_ATOMS: atom_id res chain seq x y z
N MET A 1 -4.46 -22.50 -18.44
CA MET A 1 -4.41 -22.40 -16.98
C MET A 1 -5.56 -23.23 -16.42
N ASN A 2 -5.31 -24.05 -15.38
CA ASN A 2 -6.30 -24.95 -14.81
C ASN A 2 -7.35 -24.12 -14.01
N ARG A 3 -8.63 -24.50 -14.06
CA ARG A 3 -9.75 -23.87 -13.34
C ARG A 3 -9.49 -23.79 -11.83
N GLN A 4 -8.92 -24.85 -11.27
CA GLN A 4 -8.55 -24.91 -9.85
C GLN A 4 -7.56 -23.80 -9.45
N ALA A 5 -6.51 -23.55 -10.23
CA ALA A 5 -5.54 -22.50 -9.95
C ALA A 5 -6.13 -21.07 -10.03
N LEU A 6 -7.22 -20.90 -10.81
CA LEU A 6 -7.97 -19.65 -10.85
C LEU A 6 -8.83 -19.46 -9.60
N ASP A 7 -9.48 -20.53 -9.17
CA ASP A 7 -10.34 -20.50 -7.98
C ASP A 7 -9.49 -20.29 -6.71
N GLU A 8 -8.32 -20.91 -6.63
CA GLU A 8 -7.32 -20.66 -5.57
C GLU A 8 -6.88 -19.18 -5.54
N LEU A 9 -6.54 -18.61 -6.70
CA LEU A 9 -6.16 -17.19 -6.81
C LEU A 9 -7.28 -16.26 -6.33
N LYS A 10 -8.54 -16.53 -6.71
CA LYS A 10 -9.69 -15.76 -6.27
C LYS A 10 -9.90 -15.83 -4.75
N GLN A 11 -9.69 -17.00 -4.15
CA GLN A 11 -9.80 -17.20 -2.71
C GLN A 11 -8.68 -16.50 -1.93
N GLN A 12 -7.47 -16.46 -2.48
CA GLN A 12 -6.32 -15.80 -1.87
C GLN A 12 -6.44 -14.28 -1.86
N ILE A 13 -7.29 -13.70 -2.72
CA ILE A 13 -7.44 -12.25 -2.84
C ILE A 13 -8.85 -11.83 -2.41
N PRO A 14 -9.04 -11.42 -1.14
CA PRO A 14 -10.27 -10.75 -0.76
C PRO A 14 -10.47 -9.48 -1.60
N LEU A 15 -11.57 -9.42 -2.35
CA LEU A 15 -11.85 -8.30 -3.25
C LEU A 15 -11.91 -6.96 -2.50
N LEU A 16 -12.37 -6.98 -1.23
CA LEU A 16 -12.32 -5.80 -0.37
C LEU A 16 -10.90 -5.25 -0.22
N ASN A 17 -9.93 -6.12 0.08
CA ASN A 17 -8.53 -5.70 0.26
C ASN A 17 -7.94 -5.19 -1.05
N TYR A 18 -8.26 -5.85 -2.17
CA TYR A 18 -7.82 -5.40 -3.49
C TYR A 18 -8.41 -4.04 -3.87
N LEU A 19 -9.70 -3.82 -3.60
CA LEU A 19 -10.39 -2.54 -3.81
C LEU A 19 -9.81 -1.43 -2.93
N GLN A 20 -9.54 -1.71 -1.65
CA GLN A 20 -8.92 -0.77 -0.72
C GLN A 20 -7.52 -0.36 -1.16
N ALA A 21 -6.74 -1.29 -1.72
CA ALA A 21 -5.44 -1.00 -2.33
C ALA A 21 -5.53 -0.13 -3.60
N GLN A 22 -6.74 0.07 -4.15
CA GLN A 22 -7.06 1.00 -5.22
C GLN A 22 -7.85 2.23 -4.70
N ASP A 23 -7.69 2.57 -3.42
CA ASP A 23 -8.35 3.71 -2.74
C ASP A 23 -9.88 3.62 -2.68
N TRP A 24 -10.49 2.45 -2.99
CA TRP A 24 -11.93 2.30 -2.84
C TRP A 24 -12.33 2.09 -1.38
N GLN A 25 -13.39 2.77 -0.99
CA GLN A 25 -13.95 2.64 0.35
C GLN A 25 -15.48 2.55 0.30
N PRO A 26 -16.10 1.79 1.19
CA PRO A 26 -17.56 1.78 1.30
C PRO A 26 -18.07 3.06 1.94
N THR A 27 -19.20 3.57 1.44
CA THR A 27 -19.94 4.67 2.05
C THR A 27 -20.90 4.18 3.13
N ARG A 28 -21.34 2.92 3.05
CA ARG A 28 -22.19 2.28 4.07
C ARG A 28 -21.97 0.77 4.11
N ARG A 29 -22.24 0.20 5.28
CA ARG A 29 -22.32 -1.25 5.48
C ARG A 29 -23.77 -1.73 5.39
N ILE A 30 -23.98 -2.89 4.78
CA ILE A 30 -25.27 -3.56 4.63
C ILE A 30 -25.21 -4.88 5.41
N ARG A 31 -26.37 -5.40 5.80
CA ARG A 31 -26.46 -6.72 6.49
C ARG A 31 -25.80 -7.83 5.66
N GLY A 32 -25.25 -8.83 6.33
CA GLY A 32 -24.61 -9.98 5.68
C GLY A 32 -23.22 -9.72 5.13
N GLY A 33 -22.46 -8.78 5.70
CA GLY A 33 -21.08 -8.49 5.29
C GLY A 33 -20.95 -7.77 3.94
N ARG A 34 -22.06 -7.22 3.44
CA ARG A 34 -22.10 -6.45 2.19
C ARG A 34 -21.75 -5.00 2.42
N LEU A 35 -21.09 -4.39 1.44
CA LEU A 35 -20.63 -3.00 1.48
C LEU A 35 -21.13 -2.28 0.22
N MET A 36 -21.52 -1.02 0.37
CA MET A 36 -21.93 -0.17 -0.74
C MET A 36 -21.00 1.04 -0.81
N GLY A 37 -20.61 1.44 -2.01
CA GLY A 37 -19.75 2.60 -2.24
C GLY A 37 -19.93 3.19 -3.63
N ARG A 38 -19.16 4.23 -3.95
CA ARG A 38 -19.08 4.75 -5.31
C ARG A 38 -18.32 3.77 -6.19
N CYS A 39 -18.75 3.65 -7.44
CA CYS A 39 -18.12 2.75 -8.39
C CYS A 39 -16.78 3.28 -8.87
N PRO A 40 -15.69 2.50 -8.79
CA PRO A 40 -14.40 2.92 -9.32
C PRO A 40 -14.26 2.69 -10.83
N LEU A 41 -15.28 2.09 -11.48
CA LEU A 41 -15.25 1.71 -12.90
C LEU A 41 -15.93 2.73 -13.83
N HIS A 42 -16.60 3.75 -13.27
CA HIS A 42 -17.21 4.85 -14.02
C HIS A 42 -17.35 6.08 -13.11
N ALA A 43 -17.63 7.24 -13.71
CA ALA A 43 -17.95 8.45 -12.94
C ALA A 43 -19.27 8.26 -12.18
N ASP A 44 -19.19 7.99 -10.88
CA ASP A 44 -20.32 7.65 -10.02
C ASP A 44 -20.53 8.75 -8.97
N HIS A 45 -21.69 9.42 -9.05
CA HIS A 45 -22.09 10.47 -8.11
C HIS A 45 -22.96 9.95 -6.96
N LYS A 46 -23.47 8.72 -7.09
CA LYS A 46 -24.28 8.04 -6.06
C LYS A 46 -23.67 6.67 -5.78
N ALA A 47 -23.64 6.23 -4.52
CA ALA A 47 -23.14 4.91 -4.16
C ALA A 47 -23.97 3.82 -4.86
N SER A 48 -23.43 3.25 -5.95
CA SER A 48 -24.08 2.23 -6.78
C SER A 48 -23.28 0.92 -6.85
N PHE A 49 -22.10 0.87 -6.28
CA PHE A 49 -21.21 -0.28 -6.29
C PHE A 49 -21.42 -1.11 -5.02
N LEU A 50 -21.97 -2.33 -5.19
CA LEU A 50 -22.13 -3.32 -4.14
C LEU A 50 -20.95 -4.28 -4.14
N LEU A 51 -20.31 -4.44 -2.99
CA LEU A 51 -19.37 -5.51 -2.71
C LEU A 51 -20.04 -6.52 -1.76
N ASP A 52 -20.12 -7.77 -2.17
CA ASP A 52 -20.45 -8.92 -1.35
C ASP A 52 -19.14 -9.55 -0.85
N ALA A 53 -18.70 -9.12 0.32
CA ALA A 53 -17.40 -9.56 0.85
C ALA A 53 -17.37 -11.07 1.18
N PRO A 54 -18.43 -11.70 1.74
CA PRO A 54 -18.47 -13.14 1.94
C PRO A 54 -18.37 -13.96 0.66
N GLN A 55 -18.98 -13.49 -0.43
CA GLN A 55 -18.93 -14.18 -1.73
C GLN A 55 -17.74 -13.76 -2.58
N ASN A 56 -17.00 -12.75 -2.16
CA ASN A 56 -15.87 -12.17 -2.91
C ASN A 56 -16.27 -11.65 -4.31
N LEU A 57 -17.47 -11.09 -4.42
CA LEU A 57 -18.08 -10.61 -5.67
C LEU A 57 -18.47 -9.14 -5.56
N PHE A 58 -18.53 -8.47 -6.72
CA PHE A 58 -19.09 -7.14 -6.82
C PHE A 58 -20.17 -7.05 -7.89
N TYR A 59 -21.04 -6.05 -7.72
CA TYR A 59 -21.96 -5.62 -8.76
C TYR A 59 -22.21 -4.12 -8.66
N CYS A 60 -22.21 -3.44 -9.79
CA CYS A 60 -22.53 -2.02 -9.86
C CYS A 60 -23.90 -1.79 -10.52
N TYR A 61 -24.84 -1.25 -9.78
CA TYR A 61 -26.18 -0.92 -10.30
C TYR A 61 -26.17 0.29 -11.27
N GLY A 62 -25.12 1.12 -11.25
CA GLY A 62 -25.00 2.27 -12.14
C GLY A 62 -24.53 1.90 -13.55
N CYS A 63 -23.49 1.05 -13.65
CA CYS A 63 -22.93 0.67 -14.95
C CYS A 63 -23.21 -0.79 -15.36
N GLY A 64 -23.94 -1.57 -14.56
CA GLY A 64 -24.30 -2.97 -14.83
C GLY A 64 -23.14 -3.96 -14.81
N ARG A 65 -21.93 -3.52 -14.40
CA ARG A 65 -20.73 -4.38 -14.35
C ARG A 65 -20.67 -5.15 -13.05
N GLY A 66 -20.29 -6.42 -13.13
CA GLY A 66 -20.15 -7.28 -11.96
C GLY A 66 -19.19 -8.43 -12.21
N GLY A 67 -18.79 -9.12 -11.14
CA GLY A 67 -17.91 -10.27 -11.20
C GLY A 67 -17.05 -10.45 -9.96
N ASP A 68 -16.00 -11.23 -10.12
CA ASP A 68 -14.97 -11.50 -9.09
C ASP A 68 -13.78 -10.53 -9.21
N VAL A 69 -12.74 -10.78 -8.40
CA VAL A 69 -11.51 -9.96 -8.39
C VAL A 69 -10.79 -9.94 -9.73
N ILE A 70 -10.84 -11.04 -10.50
CA ILE A 70 -10.20 -11.10 -11.83
C ILE A 70 -10.95 -10.16 -12.77
N ARG A 71 -12.29 -10.27 -12.79
CA ARG A 71 -13.13 -9.39 -13.62
C ARG A 71 -13.00 -7.93 -13.22
N PHE A 72 -12.87 -7.65 -11.93
CA PHE A 72 -12.60 -6.30 -11.46
C PHE A 72 -11.26 -5.78 -12.00
N ALA A 73 -10.18 -6.57 -11.90
CA ALA A 73 -8.86 -6.18 -12.40
C ALA A 73 -8.84 -5.93 -13.91
N GLU A 74 -9.55 -6.75 -14.71
CA GLU A 74 -9.73 -6.53 -16.14
C GLU A 74 -10.35 -5.15 -16.42
N LEU A 75 -11.46 -4.85 -15.75
CA LEU A 75 -12.25 -3.65 -15.98
C LEU A 75 -11.53 -2.39 -15.48
N TYR A 76 -10.94 -2.46 -14.30
CA TYR A 76 -10.31 -1.32 -13.64
C TYR A 76 -9.00 -0.91 -14.31
N HIS A 77 -8.18 -1.88 -14.68
CA HIS A 77 -6.88 -1.65 -15.32
C HIS A 77 -6.94 -1.73 -16.86
N GLN A 78 -8.12 -1.99 -17.44
CA GLN A 78 -8.31 -2.16 -18.89
C GLN A 78 -7.41 -3.26 -19.47
N LEU A 79 -7.29 -4.38 -18.75
CA LEU A 79 -6.45 -5.52 -19.09
C LEU A 79 -7.27 -6.63 -19.71
N ARG A 80 -6.61 -7.47 -20.55
CA ARG A 80 -7.15 -8.76 -20.95
C ARG A 80 -7.00 -9.79 -19.82
N PHE A 81 -7.83 -10.81 -19.81
CA PHE A 81 -7.86 -11.84 -18.78
C PHE A 81 -6.47 -12.39 -18.36
N PRO A 82 -5.55 -12.80 -19.28
CA PRO A 82 -4.23 -13.31 -18.89
C PRO A 82 -3.39 -12.26 -18.14
N GLN A 83 -3.49 -11.00 -18.56
CA GLN A 83 -2.77 -9.88 -17.94
C GLN A 83 -3.32 -9.54 -16.56
N ALA A 84 -4.65 -9.56 -16.40
CA ALA A 84 -5.31 -9.37 -15.11
C ALA A 84 -4.90 -10.46 -14.11
N VAL A 85 -4.85 -11.71 -14.55
CA VAL A 85 -4.41 -12.84 -13.71
C VAL A 85 -2.93 -12.71 -13.33
N ALA A 86 -2.04 -12.33 -14.26
CA ALA A 86 -0.63 -12.10 -13.95
C ALA A 86 -0.48 -11.00 -12.89
N ARG A 87 -1.17 -9.86 -13.09
CA ARG A 87 -1.18 -8.75 -12.14
C ARG A 87 -1.67 -9.15 -10.74
N LEU A 88 -2.72 -9.96 -10.66
CA LEU A 88 -3.24 -10.44 -9.39
C LEU A 88 -2.29 -11.42 -8.68
N ARG A 89 -1.60 -12.27 -9.43
CA ARG A 89 -0.55 -13.14 -8.88
C ARG A 89 0.62 -12.33 -8.32
N ASP A 90 1.06 -11.33 -9.05
CA ASP A 90 2.10 -10.40 -8.58
C ASP A 90 1.63 -9.69 -7.31
N TRP A 91 0.38 -9.24 -7.26
CA TRP A 91 -0.20 -8.62 -6.08
C TRP A 91 -0.26 -9.56 -4.87
N CYS A 92 -0.67 -10.81 -5.04
CA CYS A 92 -0.69 -11.84 -4.00
C CYS A 92 0.70 -12.15 -3.44
N GLY A 93 1.71 -12.20 -4.29
CA GLY A 93 3.08 -12.49 -3.89
C GLY A 93 3.76 -11.30 -3.22
N VAL A 94 3.46 -10.08 -3.67
CA VAL A 94 4.13 -8.86 -3.20
C VAL A 94 3.56 -8.33 -1.88
N ALA A 95 2.25 -8.35 -1.68
CA ALA A 95 1.65 -7.77 -0.48
C ALA A 95 2.11 -8.45 0.83
N PRO A 96 2.10 -9.78 0.96
CA PRO A 96 2.65 -10.47 2.14
C PRO A 96 4.15 -10.22 2.31
N LEU A 97 4.92 -10.21 1.22
CA LEU A 97 6.35 -9.94 1.23
C LEU A 97 6.65 -8.51 1.75
N LEU A 98 5.94 -7.49 1.24
CA LEU A 98 6.12 -6.11 1.72
C LEU A 98 5.75 -5.95 3.19
N GLN A 99 4.74 -6.69 3.66
CA GLN A 99 4.39 -6.74 5.08
C GLN A 99 5.53 -7.32 5.93
N GLN A 100 6.15 -8.41 5.49
CA GLN A 100 7.30 -9.02 6.16
C GLN A 100 8.50 -8.07 6.16
N VAL A 101 8.79 -7.42 5.03
CA VAL A 101 9.87 -6.44 4.89
C VAL A 101 9.65 -5.22 5.80
N SER A 102 8.41 -4.71 5.85
CA SER A 102 8.04 -3.63 6.77
C SER A 102 8.31 -4.01 8.23
N ASN A 103 7.91 -5.22 8.65
CA ASN A 103 8.18 -5.73 10.00
C ASN A 103 9.68 -5.87 10.24
N PHE A 104 10.43 -6.39 9.29
CA PHE A 104 11.88 -6.49 9.37
C PHE A 104 12.53 -5.11 9.62
N TYR A 105 12.19 -4.11 8.83
CA TYR A 105 12.75 -2.76 8.99
C TYR A 105 12.31 -2.10 10.30
N ARG A 106 11.08 -2.35 10.77
CA ARG A 106 10.61 -1.88 12.07
C ARG A 106 11.47 -2.43 13.22
N MET A 107 11.84 -3.71 13.16
CA MET A 107 12.72 -4.32 14.16
C MET A 107 14.18 -3.81 14.08
N GLN A 108 14.61 -3.27 12.94
CA GLN A 108 15.93 -2.67 12.81
C GLN A 108 16.01 -1.28 13.44
N LEU A 109 14.93 -0.49 13.43
CA LEU A 109 14.96 0.90 13.88
C LEU A 109 15.55 1.08 15.29
N PRO A 110 15.10 0.38 16.35
CA PRO A 110 15.64 0.57 17.70
C PRO A 110 17.08 0.06 17.88
N ARG A 111 17.59 -0.73 16.93
CA ARG A 111 18.96 -1.27 16.94
C ARG A 111 19.98 -0.32 16.34
N HIS A 112 19.55 0.79 15.76
CA HIS A 112 20.37 1.73 15.02
C HIS A 112 20.16 3.14 15.57
N SER A 113 21.06 3.56 16.46
CA SER A 113 20.98 4.85 17.16
C SER A 113 21.00 6.04 16.20
N GLU A 114 21.71 5.94 15.08
CA GLU A 114 21.75 6.97 14.03
C GLU A 114 20.37 7.21 13.41
N ALA A 115 19.56 6.16 13.25
CA ALA A 115 18.22 6.26 12.71
C ALA A 115 17.24 6.91 13.71
N VAL A 116 17.35 6.52 14.98
CA VAL A 116 16.56 7.12 16.07
C VAL A 116 16.91 8.59 16.25
N LEU A 117 18.21 8.90 16.26
CA LEU A 117 18.70 10.28 16.36
C LEU A 117 18.19 11.14 15.19
N TYR A 118 18.21 10.61 13.98
CA TYR A 118 17.66 11.30 12.80
C TYR A 118 16.17 11.62 12.96
N LEU A 119 15.36 10.67 13.44
CA LEU A 119 13.94 10.91 13.71
C LEU A 119 13.76 12.03 14.75
N HIS A 120 14.52 12.00 15.83
CA HIS A 120 14.48 13.02 16.88
C HIS A 120 14.92 14.40 16.37
N GLN A 121 15.97 14.48 15.55
CA GLN A 121 16.40 15.73 14.91
C GLN A 121 15.34 16.28 13.93
N ARG A 122 14.55 15.41 13.32
CA ARG A 122 13.40 15.78 12.50
C ARG A 122 12.15 16.12 13.32
N GLY A 123 12.22 16.11 14.65
CA GLY A 123 11.14 16.45 15.56
C GLY A 123 10.19 15.29 15.89
N LEU A 124 10.38 14.12 15.28
CA LEU A 124 9.56 12.94 15.53
C LEU A 124 10.11 12.14 16.71
N ARG A 125 9.47 12.31 17.89
CA ARG A 125 9.93 11.75 19.16
C ARG A 125 8.94 10.79 19.82
N SER A 126 7.64 10.82 19.42
CA SER A 126 6.62 9.96 19.99
C SER A 126 6.80 8.51 19.52
N PRO A 127 7.07 7.55 20.44
CA PRO A 127 7.11 6.14 20.11
C PRO A 127 5.78 5.63 19.55
N GLU A 128 4.65 6.17 20.05
CA GLU A 128 3.31 5.78 19.63
C GLU A 128 3.08 6.13 18.15
N VAL A 129 3.56 7.29 17.69
CA VAL A 129 3.44 7.71 16.29
C VAL A 129 4.35 6.87 15.39
N ILE A 130 5.58 6.61 15.84
CA ILE A 130 6.53 5.74 15.14
C ILE A 130 5.93 4.34 14.94
N GLU A 131 5.33 3.79 15.98
CA GLU A 131 4.69 2.48 15.95
C GLU A 131 3.40 2.50 15.09
N HIS A 132 2.54 3.52 15.27
CA HIS A 132 1.31 3.69 14.50
C HIS A 132 1.56 3.74 13.00
N MET A 133 2.57 4.50 12.59
CA MET A 133 2.99 4.62 11.19
C MET A 133 3.89 3.46 10.74
N ARG A 134 4.25 2.54 11.66
CA ARG A 134 5.11 1.38 11.42
C ARG A 134 6.45 1.77 10.78
N ILE A 135 7.01 2.89 11.24
CA ILE A 135 8.27 3.43 10.72
C ILE A 135 9.39 2.46 11.04
N GLY A 136 10.21 2.17 10.04
CA GLY A 136 11.35 1.28 10.16
C GLY A 136 12.64 1.92 9.67
N TYR A 137 13.73 1.17 9.80
CA TYR A 137 15.02 1.54 9.27
C TYR A 137 15.61 0.45 8.39
N ALA A 138 16.12 0.82 7.23
CA ALA A 138 16.85 -0.03 6.32
C ALA A 138 18.36 0.24 6.45
N PRO A 139 19.12 -0.57 7.20
CA PRO A 139 20.56 -0.37 7.35
C PRO A 139 21.34 -0.67 6.05
N GLY A 140 20.74 -1.48 5.15
CA GLY A 140 21.34 -1.97 3.93
C GLY A 140 22.14 -3.26 4.13
N ARG A 141 22.37 -3.98 3.02
CA ARG A 141 23.16 -5.22 2.94
C ARG A 141 22.66 -6.41 3.77
N CYS A 142 21.48 -6.33 4.37
CA CYS A 142 20.94 -7.39 5.24
C CYS A 142 19.60 -7.95 4.76
N LEU A 143 18.77 -7.16 4.07
CA LEU A 143 17.44 -7.57 3.66
C LEU A 143 17.48 -8.77 2.70
N ARG A 144 18.32 -8.70 1.65
CA ARG A 144 18.45 -9.79 0.68
C ARG A 144 18.79 -11.11 1.35
N ALA A 145 19.82 -11.12 2.20
CA ALA A 145 20.26 -12.35 2.88
C ALA A 145 19.14 -12.93 3.75
N TRP A 146 18.45 -12.09 4.50
CA TRP A 146 17.34 -12.49 5.35
C TRP A 146 16.16 -13.05 4.53
N LEU A 147 15.76 -12.41 3.43
CA LEU A 147 14.67 -12.89 2.58
C LEU A 147 15.02 -14.22 1.88
N MET A 148 16.28 -14.39 1.45
CA MET A 148 16.73 -15.65 0.87
C MET A 148 16.73 -16.79 1.89
N GLN A 149 17.03 -16.53 3.15
CA GLN A 149 16.88 -17.51 4.24
C GLN A 149 15.41 -17.91 4.49
N LEU A 150 14.47 -17.00 4.20
CA LEU A 150 13.02 -17.29 4.24
C LEU A 150 12.52 -18.03 2.98
N GLY A 151 13.40 -18.35 2.02
CA GLY A 151 13.06 -19.11 0.81
C GLY A 151 12.69 -18.26 -0.40
N TYR A 152 12.78 -16.93 -0.33
CA TYR A 152 12.53 -16.09 -1.50
C TYR A 152 13.71 -16.16 -2.48
N SER A 153 13.42 -16.38 -3.76
CA SER A 153 14.45 -16.41 -4.80
C SER A 153 14.88 -15.01 -5.22
N LEU A 154 16.16 -14.87 -5.62
CA LEU A 154 16.69 -13.57 -6.08
C LEU A 154 15.88 -12.95 -7.24
N PRO A 155 15.42 -13.72 -8.27
CA PRO A 155 14.57 -13.16 -9.32
C PRO A 155 13.29 -12.50 -8.79
N VAL A 156 12.61 -13.13 -7.81
CA VAL A 156 11.42 -12.57 -7.16
C VAL A 156 11.75 -11.25 -6.46
N LEU A 157 12.87 -11.20 -5.71
CA LEU A 157 13.29 -10.00 -5.00
C LEU A 157 13.67 -8.86 -5.96
N CYS A 158 14.26 -9.16 -7.10
CA CYS A 158 14.55 -8.18 -8.15
C CYS A 158 13.26 -7.68 -8.83
N GLN A 159 12.32 -8.57 -9.11
CA GLN A 159 11.03 -8.24 -9.73
C GLN A 159 10.19 -7.30 -8.85
N THR A 160 10.21 -7.51 -7.52
CA THR A 160 9.54 -6.62 -6.56
C THR A 160 10.28 -5.31 -6.34
N GLY A 161 11.50 -5.18 -6.83
CA GLY A 161 12.35 -4.03 -6.63
C GLY A 161 12.97 -3.91 -5.23
N LEU A 162 12.80 -4.90 -4.35
CA LEU A 162 13.44 -4.94 -3.03
C LEU A 162 14.94 -5.11 -3.13
N VAL A 163 15.38 -5.78 -4.18
CA VAL A 163 16.78 -5.92 -4.58
C VAL A 163 16.93 -5.32 -5.98
N ASN A 164 17.96 -4.52 -6.20
CA ASN A 164 18.21 -3.90 -7.50
C ASN A 164 18.88 -4.89 -8.48
N ALA A 165 19.03 -4.50 -9.75
CA ALA A 165 19.63 -5.32 -10.78
C ALA A 165 21.08 -5.77 -10.48
N SER A 166 21.80 -5.02 -9.62
CA SER A 166 23.15 -5.37 -9.16
C SER A 166 23.15 -6.30 -7.94
N GLY A 167 21.98 -6.79 -7.51
CA GLY A 167 21.86 -7.70 -6.38
C GLY A 167 21.98 -7.05 -5.00
N HIS A 168 21.87 -5.73 -4.88
CA HIS A 168 21.93 -5.00 -3.62
C HIS A 168 20.53 -4.61 -3.14
N ASP A 169 20.39 -4.47 -1.81
CA ASP A 169 19.16 -3.95 -1.19
C ASP A 169 18.83 -2.56 -1.77
N THR A 170 17.59 -2.37 -2.22
CA THR A 170 17.13 -1.11 -2.81
C THR A 170 17.12 0.02 -1.79
N PHE A 171 16.79 -0.30 -0.55
CA PHE A 171 16.87 0.62 0.57
C PHE A 171 18.14 0.36 1.38
N SER A 172 18.94 1.40 1.54
CA SER A 172 20.14 1.41 2.37
C SER A 172 20.29 2.76 3.05
N HIS A 173 20.57 2.78 4.35
CA HIS A 173 20.61 3.97 5.19
C HIS A 173 19.39 4.88 5.05
N ARG A 174 18.18 4.26 5.19
CA ARG A 174 16.91 4.97 4.98
C ARG A 174 15.92 4.71 6.11
N ILE A 175 15.24 5.76 6.54
CA ILE A 175 13.97 5.62 7.25
C ILE A 175 12.93 5.13 6.25
N VAL A 176 12.21 4.09 6.60
CA VAL A 176 11.22 3.44 5.72
C VAL A 176 9.82 3.60 6.30
N PHE A 177 8.91 4.09 5.47
CA PHE A 177 7.48 4.16 5.74
C PHE A 177 6.76 3.14 4.86
N PRO A 178 5.97 2.23 5.44
CA PRO A 178 5.12 1.35 4.66
C PRO A 178 3.93 2.14 4.09
N LEU A 179 3.63 1.85 2.82
CA LEU A 179 2.49 2.37 2.08
C LEU A 179 1.59 1.20 1.68
N GLU A 180 0.38 1.49 1.20
CA GLU A 180 -0.47 0.48 0.59
C GLU A 180 0.17 -0.05 -0.70
N GLY A 181 0.69 -1.28 -0.66
CA GLY A 181 1.35 -1.93 -1.80
C GLY A 181 2.72 -1.39 -2.20
N ASN A 182 3.36 -0.55 -1.36
CA ASN A 182 4.69 -0.01 -1.63
C ASN A 182 5.47 0.29 -0.33
N LEU A 183 6.70 0.72 -0.48
CA LEU A 183 7.53 1.26 0.59
C LEU A 183 8.14 2.59 0.14
N TYR A 184 8.19 3.55 1.05
CA TYR A 184 8.89 4.81 0.86
C TYR A 184 10.13 4.85 1.75
N GLY A 185 11.29 5.17 1.18
CA GLY A 185 12.56 5.27 1.90
C GLY A 185 13.17 6.67 1.84
N ARG A 186 13.32 7.33 2.99
CA ARG A 186 14.01 8.61 3.15
C ARG A 186 15.44 8.40 3.61
N SER A 187 16.42 8.89 2.87
CA SER A 187 17.84 8.83 3.26
C SER A 187 18.09 9.61 4.56
N ILE A 188 18.89 9.04 5.46
CA ILE A 188 19.34 9.70 6.69
C ILE A 188 20.34 10.81 6.41
N GLY A 189 21.22 10.62 5.43
CA GLY A 189 22.11 11.68 4.95
C GLY A 189 21.54 12.35 3.69
N ASN A 190 21.91 13.59 3.42
CA ASN A 190 21.49 14.31 2.20
C ASN A 190 22.13 13.74 0.90
N LEU A 191 22.75 12.57 0.98
CA LEU A 191 23.56 11.99 -0.09
C LEU A 191 22.75 11.26 -1.18
N ALA A 192 21.46 11.00 -0.94
CA ALA A 192 20.65 10.28 -1.91
C ALA A 192 19.17 10.71 -1.86
N PRO A 193 18.49 10.84 -3.01
CA PRO A 193 17.07 11.21 -3.04
C PRO A 193 16.21 10.17 -2.30
N HIS A 194 15.02 10.58 -1.87
CA HIS A 194 14.01 9.64 -1.42
C HIS A 194 13.64 8.65 -2.54
N ARG A 195 13.21 7.46 -2.17
CA ARG A 195 12.97 6.36 -3.11
C ARG A 195 11.70 5.61 -2.76
N PHE A 196 10.99 5.19 -3.80
CA PHE A 196 9.91 4.21 -3.74
C PHE A 196 10.37 2.91 -4.38
N LEU A 197 9.70 1.81 -4.08
CA LEU A 197 9.80 0.62 -4.91
C LEU A 197 9.14 0.89 -6.28
N PRO A 198 9.49 0.13 -7.33
CA PRO A 198 8.81 0.19 -8.62
C PRO A 198 7.31 -0.06 -8.47
N GLY A 199 6.50 0.55 -9.32
CA GLY A 199 5.05 0.38 -9.33
C GLY A 199 4.27 1.59 -8.81
N CYS A 200 3.03 1.35 -8.37
CA CYS A 200 2.15 2.40 -7.89
C CYS A 200 2.62 2.91 -6.52
N LYS A 201 2.70 4.22 -6.37
CA LYS A 201 3.04 4.87 -5.09
C LYS A 201 1.90 4.82 -4.08
N GLY A 202 0.73 4.34 -4.46
CA GLY A 202 -0.52 4.50 -3.72
C GLY A 202 -1.18 5.85 -4.04
N GLY A 203 -2.33 6.07 -3.43
CA GLY A 203 -3.00 7.37 -3.47
C GLY A 203 -2.50 8.32 -2.39
N LEU A 204 -3.39 9.15 -1.88
CA LEU A 204 -3.11 9.98 -0.72
C LEU A 204 -2.96 9.09 0.53
N TYR A 205 -1.83 9.21 1.21
CA TYR A 205 -1.55 8.43 2.42
C TYR A 205 -2.57 8.73 3.53
N GLY A 206 -3.20 7.68 4.07
CA GLY A 206 -4.19 7.80 5.14
C GLY A 206 -5.56 8.34 4.70
N TRP A 207 -5.78 8.59 3.41
CA TRP A 207 -7.03 9.15 2.86
C TRP A 207 -8.29 8.39 3.27
N HIS A 208 -8.21 7.06 3.34
CA HIS A 208 -9.35 6.20 3.68
C HIS A 208 -9.97 6.50 5.06
N LYS A 209 -9.22 7.14 5.98
CA LYS A 209 -9.67 7.50 7.33
C LYS A 209 -10.39 8.86 7.38
N LEU A 210 -10.37 9.64 6.30
CA LEU A 210 -10.73 11.07 6.30
C LEU A 210 -12.07 11.40 5.64
N ARG A 211 -12.82 10.42 5.16
CA ARG A 211 -14.02 10.63 4.34
C ARG A 211 -15.10 11.47 5.01
N ASP A 212 -15.24 11.31 6.31
CA ASP A 212 -16.28 11.99 7.08
C ASP A 212 -15.72 13.25 7.80
N CYS A 213 -14.47 13.61 7.50
CA CYS A 213 -13.84 14.80 8.08
C CYS A 213 -14.27 16.07 7.31
N PRO A 214 -14.90 17.05 7.97
CA PRO A 214 -15.35 18.28 7.31
C PRO A 214 -14.19 19.19 6.88
N ARG A 215 -13.02 19.01 7.46
CA ARG A 215 -11.79 19.74 7.13
C ARG A 215 -10.64 18.76 7.09
N ILE A 216 -9.82 18.85 6.05
CA ILE A 216 -8.67 17.97 5.84
C ILE A 216 -7.42 18.82 5.65
N ILE A 217 -6.34 18.40 6.29
CA ILE A 217 -5.01 18.98 6.12
C ILE A 217 -4.27 18.12 5.10
N LEU A 218 -3.88 18.71 3.97
CA LEU A 218 -3.05 18.07 2.96
C LEU A 218 -1.60 18.52 3.15
N VAL A 219 -0.68 17.56 3.29
CA VAL A 219 0.76 17.80 3.36
C VAL A 219 1.49 17.09 2.22
N GLU A 220 2.71 17.53 1.91
CA GLU A 220 3.51 16.94 0.82
C GLU A 220 4.31 15.71 1.26
N GLY A 221 4.79 15.70 2.50
CA GLY A 221 5.73 14.72 3.01
C GLY A 221 5.20 13.89 4.18
N LEU A 222 5.69 12.63 4.28
CA LEU A 222 5.33 11.74 5.39
C LEU A 222 5.89 12.21 6.74
N PHE A 223 6.98 12.98 6.75
CA PHE A 223 7.45 13.59 7.99
C PHE A 223 6.52 14.68 8.47
N ASP A 224 6.00 15.52 7.58
CA ASP A 224 5.03 16.56 7.93
C ASP A 224 3.74 15.91 8.46
N PHE A 225 3.30 14.83 7.82
CA PHE A 225 2.18 14.02 8.30
C PHE A 225 2.44 13.50 9.72
N ALA A 226 3.63 12.89 9.96
CA ALA A 226 3.98 12.33 11.26
C ALA A 226 4.07 13.39 12.36
N LEU A 227 4.61 14.56 12.07
CA LEU A 227 4.73 15.67 13.02
C LEU A 227 3.36 16.25 13.39
N LEU A 228 2.48 16.44 12.42
CA LEU A 228 1.13 16.89 12.71
C LEU A 228 0.33 15.84 13.47
N TRP A 229 0.51 14.54 13.15
CA TRP A 229 -0.09 13.47 13.92
C TRP A 229 0.39 13.46 15.37
N GLN A 230 1.70 13.66 15.58
CA GLN A 230 2.30 13.81 16.92
C GLN A 230 1.75 15.03 17.68
N ALA A 231 1.40 16.10 16.97
CA ALA A 231 0.78 17.30 17.54
C ALA A 231 -0.73 17.16 17.80
N GLY A 232 -1.32 15.95 17.54
CA GLY A 232 -2.73 15.67 17.84
C GLY A 232 -3.70 15.94 16.68
N PHE A 233 -3.21 16.31 15.50
CA PHE A 233 -4.05 16.41 14.31
C PHE A 233 -4.23 15.02 13.69
N HIS A 234 -5.48 14.60 13.47
CA HIS A 234 -5.78 13.28 12.87
C HIS A 234 -6.52 13.37 11.54
N ASN A 235 -6.91 14.57 11.13
CA ASN A 235 -7.56 14.87 9.86
C ASN A 235 -6.55 15.24 8.76
N ILE A 236 -5.48 14.44 8.63
CA ILE A 236 -4.34 14.71 7.77
C ILE A 236 -4.23 13.67 6.67
N THR A 237 -3.82 14.10 5.50
CA THR A 237 -3.39 13.23 4.39
C THR A 237 -2.11 13.75 3.76
N CYS A 238 -1.38 12.87 3.05
CA CYS A 238 -0.11 13.22 2.42
C CYS A 238 -0.12 12.83 0.94
N SER A 239 0.32 13.76 0.07
CA SER A 239 0.37 13.57 -1.38
C SER A 239 1.57 12.75 -1.87
N LEU A 240 2.55 12.48 -1.01
CA LEU A 240 3.80 11.78 -1.36
C LEU A 240 4.56 12.42 -2.54
N GLY A 241 4.41 13.74 -2.73
CA GLY A 241 5.00 14.49 -3.83
C GLY A 241 4.35 14.23 -5.21
N SER A 242 3.20 13.56 -5.25
CA SER A 242 2.44 13.39 -6.49
C SER A 242 0.94 13.57 -6.23
N TYR A 243 0.42 14.69 -6.65
CA TYR A 243 -1.02 14.94 -6.70
C TYR A 243 -1.56 14.41 -8.03
N THR A 244 -2.49 13.47 -8.01
CA THR A 244 -3.13 12.96 -9.22
C THR A 244 -4.54 13.52 -9.36
N GLU A 245 -5.03 13.71 -10.59
CA GLU A 245 -6.39 14.22 -10.86
C GLU A 245 -7.50 13.35 -10.27
N ARG A 246 -7.20 12.09 -9.89
CA ARG A 246 -8.14 11.18 -9.21
C ARG A 246 -8.57 11.65 -7.82
N HIS A 247 -7.89 12.64 -7.26
CA HIS A 247 -8.11 13.14 -5.90
C HIS A 247 -8.74 14.54 -5.87
N LYS A 248 -9.05 15.07 -7.08
CA LYS A 248 -9.90 16.25 -7.25
C LYS A 248 -11.37 15.82 -7.19
#